data_322f35f3bd6a997a0fdb80a9051b55ad
#
_entry.id   322f35f3bd6a997a0fdb80a9051b55ad
#
_cell.length_a   1.000
_cell.length_b   1.000
_cell.length_c   1.000
_cell.angle_alpha   90.00
_cell.angle_beta   90.00
_cell.angle_gamma   90.00
#
_symmetry.space_group_name_H-M   'P 1'
#
loop_
_entity.id
_entity.type
_entity.pdbx_description
1 polymer ?
#
loop_
_entity_poly.entity_id
_entity_poly.type
_entity_poly.pdbx_seq_one_letter_code
_entity_poly.pdbx_strand_id
1 'polypeptide(L)'
;MNALKKKGSDAVPINTKINNIIDVVPEKEELGFVGIPDKININIIKNIMDKNQIPVVAPLGLGKNSDPYNINGDTAAGAIAKSLNARRLLLMTNVEGVLDKEKKLIAEITYSKILEMIKDEIITGGMIPKINTSLDSVNKGVKGVVIMDGRKNHSILNEIFSDTGIGTLIR
;
A
#
# COMPACT_ATOMS: atom_id res chain seq x y z
N MET A 1 4.82 -6.63 14.82
CA MET A 1 4.14 -6.19 16.04
C MET A 1 5.05 -6.16 17.28
N ASN A 2 5.71 -7.26 17.64
CA ASN A 2 6.59 -7.30 18.83
C ASN A 2 7.69 -6.23 18.82
N ALA A 3 8.28 -5.91 17.66
CA ALA A 3 9.29 -4.86 17.54
C ALA A 3 8.74 -3.47 17.87
N LEU A 4 7.52 -3.16 17.43
CA LEU A 4 6.85 -1.90 17.77
C LEU A 4 6.54 -1.80 19.27
N LYS A 5 6.01 -2.88 19.86
CA LYS A 5 5.73 -2.93 21.30
C LYS A 5 7.00 -2.75 22.15
N LYS A 6 8.12 -3.36 21.75
CA LYS A 6 9.42 -3.18 22.43
C LYS A 6 9.93 -1.73 22.37
N LYS A 7 9.46 -0.94 21.39
CA LYS A 7 9.76 0.50 21.25
C LYS A 7 8.71 1.41 21.91
N GLY A 8 7.81 0.85 22.72
CA GLY A 8 6.80 1.61 23.44
C GLY A 8 5.54 1.96 22.63
N SER A 9 5.40 1.42 21.42
CA SER A 9 4.20 1.66 20.62
C SER A 9 3.10 0.66 20.96
N ASP A 10 1.86 1.14 21.11
CA ASP A 10 0.71 0.26 21.29
C ASP A 10 0.18 -0.23 19.95
N ALA A 11 0.69 -1.40 19.52
CA ALA A 11 0.37 -1.99 18.23
C ALA A 11 -0.64 -3.14 18.37
N VAL A 12 -1.69 -3.11 17.53
CA VAL A 12 -2.79 -4.09 17.51
C VAL A 12 -2.73 -4.91 16.22
N PRO A 13 -2.70 -6.26 16.30
CA PRO A 13 -2.70 -7.10 15.11
C PRO A 13 -4.09 -7.18 14.49
N ILE A 14 -4.11 -7.21 13.15
CA ILE A 14 -5.31 -7.46 12.34
C ILE A 14 -4.97 -8.57 11.34
N ASN A 15 -5.73 -9.65 11.38
CA ASN A 15 -5.63 -10.77 10.44
C ASN A 15 -6.98 -11.53 10.36
N THR A 16 -7.05 -12.63 9.63
CA THR A 16 -8.29 -13.40 9.45
C THR A 16 -8.85 -14.03 10.74
N LYS A 17 -8.01 -14.23 11.78
CA LYS A 17 -8.42 -14.79 13.07
C LYS A 17 -8.74 -13.70 14.10
N ILE A 18 -8.10 -12.54 13.97
CA ILE A 18 -8.21 -11.42 14.92
C ILE A 18 -8.61 -10.20 14.12
N ASN A 19 -9.84 -9.74 14.33
CA ASN A 19 -10.35 -8.51 13.71
C ASN A 19 -10.27 -8.54 12.17
N ASN A 20 -10.80 -9.58 11.50
CA ASN A 20 -10.80 -9.58 10.04
C ASN A 20 -11.46 -8.30 9.49
N ILE A 21 -10.76 -7.61 8.59
CA ILE A 21 -11.23 -6.37 7.99
C ILE A 21 -11.37 -6.46 6.47
N ILE A 22 -10.85 -7.52 5.85
CA ILE A 22 -10.82 -7.66 4.39
C ILE A 22 -11.65 -8.87 3.98
N ASP A 23 -12.77 -8.62 3.32
CA ASP A 23 -13.48 -9.64 2.59
C ASP A 23 -12.90 -9.71 1.18
N VAL A 24 -12.74 -10.92 0.65
CA VAL A 24 -12.11 -11.15 -0.65
C VAL A 24 -12.98 -11.95 -1.60
N VAL A 25 -12.72 -11.76 -2.89
CA VAL A 25 -13.11 -12.70 -3.95
C VAL A 25 -11.85 -13.36 -4.51
N PRO A 26 -11.92 -14.61 -5.00
CA PRO A 26 -10.79 -15.25 -5.68
C PRO A 26 -10.27 -14.39 -6.82
N GLU A 27 -8.95 -14.26 -6.97
CA GLU A 27 -8.36 -13.50 -8.06
C GLU A 27 -8.47 -14.29 -9.38
N LYS A 28 -8.01 -15.54 -9.36
CA LYS A 28 -8.10 -16.52 -10.46
C LYS A 28 -8.13 -17.91 -9.87
N GLU A 29 -8.86 -18.82 -10.51
CA GLU A 29 -8.99 -20.20 -10.04
C GLU A 29 -7.65 -20.92 -9.95
N GLU A 30 -6.78 -20.71 -10.94
CA GLU A 30 -5.44 -21.32 -11.03
C GLU A 30 -4.48 -20.87 -9.91
N LEU A 31 -4.76 -19.75 -9.25
CA LEU A 31 -3.94 -19.23 -8.14
C LEU A 31 -4.37 -19.79 -6.77
N GLY A 32 -5.41 -20.62 -6.71
CA GLY A 32 -5.91 -21.21 -5.48
C GLY A 32 -6.38 -20.14 -4.48
N PHE A 33 -5.85 -20.13 -3.26
CA PHE A 33 -6.23 -19.20 -2.20
C PHE A 33 -5.52 -17.85 -2.31
N VAL A 34 -5.51 -17.26 -3.50
CA VAL A 34 -5.11 -15.86 -3.73
C VAL A 34 -6.37 -15.06 -4.07
N GLY A 35 -6.56 -13.94 -3.38
CA GLY A 35 -7.75 -13.11 -3.53
C GLY A 35 -7.46 -11.62 -3.69
N ILE A 36 -8.47 -10.93 -4.20
CA ILE A 36 -8.50 -9.47 -4.29
C ILE A 36 -9.53 -8.93 -3.29
N PRO A 37 -9.27 -7.79 -2.64
CA PRO A 37 -10.20 -7.16 -1.70
C PRO A 37 -11.52 -6.77 -2.39
N ASP A 38 -12.64 -7.21 -1.81
CA ASP A 38 -14.01 -6.85 -2.20
C ASP A 38 -14.57 -5.78 -1.27
N LYS A 39 -14.50 -6.02 0.05
CA LYS A 39 -14.97 -5.07 1.07
C LYS A 39 -13.92 -4.89 2.16
N ILE A 40 -13.86 -3.66 2.69
CA ILE A 40 -13.00 -3.31 3.83
C ILE A 40 -13.86 -2.80 4.99
N ASN A 41 -13.76 -3.46 6.14
CA ASN A 41 -14.38 -2.98 7.37
C ASN A 41 -13.47 -1.96 8.07
N ILE A 42 -13.62 -0.70 7.69
CA ILE A 42 -12.80 0.40 8.24
C ILE A 42 -13.13 0.75 9.69
N ASN A 43 -14.28 0.34 10.21
CA ASN A 43 -14.68 0.69 11.58
C ASN A 43 -13.72 0.09 12.61
N ILE A 44 -13.23 -1.13 12.36
CA ILE A 44 -12.23 -1.77 13.22
C ILE A 44 -10.93 -0.97 13.24
N ILE A 45 -10.46 -0.51 12.07
CA ILE A 45 -9.24 0.31 11.96
C ILE A 45 -9.43 1.64 12.69
N LYS A 46 -10.55 2.33 12.45
CA LYS A 46 -10.86 3.60 13.12
C LYS A 46 -10.91 3.46 14.63
N ASN A 47 -11.61 2.44 15.14
CA ASN A 47 -11.69 2.17 16.58
C ASN A 47 -10.34 1.91 17.25
N ILE A 48 -9.38 1.31 16.52
CA ILE A 48 -8.01 1.12 17.00
C ILE A 48 -7.27 2.46 17.00
N MET A 49 -7.38 3.24 15.92
CA MET A 49 -6.72 4.55 15.81
C MET A 49 -7.27 5.57 16.81
N ASP A 50 -8.57 5.58 17.08
CA ASP A 50 -9.23 6.46 18.06
C ASP A 50 -8.71 6.24 19.50
N LYS A 51 -8.13 5.04 19.75
CA LYS A 51 -7.44 4.73 21.00
C LYS A 51 -5.93 5.05 20.98
N ASN A 52 -5.45 5.80 19.99
CA ASN A 52 -4.04 6.08 19.72
C ASN A 52 -3.19 4.80 19.54
N GLN A 53 -3.79 3.72 19.06
CA GLN A 53 -3.12 2.46 18.78
C GLN A 53 -2.75 2.35 17.30
N ILE A 54 -1.71 1.56 16.99
CA ILE A 54 -1.24 1.34 15.62
C ILE A 54 -1.81 0.02 15.08
N PRO A 55 -2.74 0.03 14.09
CA PRO A 55 -3.21 -1.18 13.46
C PRO A 55 -2.10 -1.78 12.57
N VAL A 56 -1.73 -3.03 12.82
CA VAL A 56 -0.76 -3.79 12.02
C VAL A 56 -1.49 -4.89 11.28
N VAL A 57 -1.72 -4.66 9.98
CA VAL A 57 -2.57 -5.52 9.16
C VAL A 57 -1.73 -6.54 8.40
N ALA A 58 -2.09 -7.82 8.51
CA ALA A 58 -1.59 -8.85 7.61
C ALA A 58 -2.38 -8.80 6.28
N PRO A 59 -1.74 -8.99 5.11
CA PRO A 59 -2.43 -8.98 3.82
C PRO A 59 -3.17 -10.32 3.59
N LEU A 60 -4.15 -10.58 4.43
CA LEU A 60 -5.00 -11.76 4.43
C LEU A 60 -6.46 -11.31 4.51
N GLY A 61 -7.35 -12.03 3.83
CA GLY A 61 -8.78 -11.79 3.88
C GLY A 61 -9.59 -13.07 3.95
N LEU A 62 -10.88 -12.96 4.20
CA LEU A 62 -11.82 -14.08 4.22
C LEU A 62 -12.70 -14.07 2.97
N GLY A 63 -12.79 -15.20 2.30
CA GLY A 63 -13.77 -15.47 1.26
C GLY A 63 -15.16 -15.76 1.83
N LYS A 64 -16.14 -15.97 0.95
CA LYS A 64 -17.55 -16.21 1.32
C LYS A 64 -17.76 -17.38 2.29
N ASN A 65 -16.94 -18.42 2.19
CA ASN A 65 -17.02 -19.60 3.06
C ASN A 65 -16.13 -19.48 4.30
N SER A 66 -15.65 -18.26 4.62
CA SER A 66 -14.67 -18.03 5.68
C SER A 66 -13.29 -18.66 5.42
N ASP A 67 -13.00 -19.06 4.21
CA ASP A 67 -11.68 -19.53 3.81
C ASP A 67 -10.68 -18.37 3.78
N PRO A 68 -9.46 -18.55 4.32
CA PRO A 68 -8.43 -17.51 4.29
C PRO A 68 -7.76 -17.44 2.92
N TYR A 69 -7.66 -16.23 2.38
CA TYR A 69 -6.96 -15.93 1.13
C TYR A 69 -5.75 -15.04 1.38
N ASN A 70 -4.68 -15.32 0.66
CA ASN A 70 -3.54 -14.41 0.56
C ASN A 70 -3.89 -13.23 -0.37
N ILE A 71 -3.44 -12.04 0.00
CA ILE A 71 -3.64 -10.83 -0.81
C ILE A 71 -2.25 -10.24 -1.09
N ASN A 72 -2.02 -9.72 -2.29
CA ASN A 72 -0.82 -8.93 -2.55
C ASN A 72 -0.77 -7.73 -1.58
N GLY A 73 0.38 -7.50 -0.94
CA GLY A 73 0.53 -6.48 0.10
C GLY A 73 0.20 -5.06 -0.38
N ASP A 74 0.63 -4.69 -1.59
CA ASP A 74 0.34 -3.37 -2.17
C ASP A 74 -1.17 -3.24 -2.47
N THR A 75 -1.79 -4.30 -2.97
CA THR A 75 -3.23 -4.36 -3.25
C THR A 75 -4.05 -4.22 -1.96
N ALA A 76 -3.68 -4.93 -0.90
CA ALA A 76 -4.35 -4.80 0.41
C ALA A 76 -4.20 -3.39 0.99
N ALA A 77 -2.98 -2.83 0.95
CA ALA A 77 -2.70 -1.48 1.43
C ALA A 77 -3.47 -0.42 0.62
N GLY A 78 -3.52 -0.55 -0.71
CA GLY A 78 -4.30 0.32 -1.58
C GLY A 78 -5.80 0.27 -1.28
N ALA A 79 -6.37 -0.92 -1.07
CA ALA A 79 -7.78 -1.09 -0.72
C ALA A 79 -8.13 -0.42 0.62
N ILE A 80 -7.29 -0.61 1.64
CA ILE A 80 -7.46 0.03 2.95
C ILE A 80 -7.34 1.56 2.81
N ALA A 81 -6.32 2.06 2.12
CA ALA A 81 -6.09 3.48 1.94
C ALA A 81 -7.27 4.19 1.23
N LYS A 82 -7.81 3.56 0.18
CA LYS A 82 -9.01 4.05 -0.52
C LYS A 82 -10.22 4.12 0.42
N SER A 83 -10.48 3.05 1.16
CA SER A 83 -11.63 2.97 2.06
C SER A 83 -11.54 3.97 3.22
N LEU A 84 -10.33 4.35 3.64
CA LEU A 84 -10.09 5.37 4.66
C LEU A 84 -10.04 6.80 4.11
N ASN A 85 -10.09 7.01 2.79
CA ASN A 85 -9.76 8.28 2.14
C ASN A 85 -8.43 8.83 2.65
N ALA A 86 -7.41 7.99 2.66
CA ALA A 86 -6.13 8.30 3.28
C ALA A 86 -5.46 9.52 2.61
N ARG A 87 -4.78 10.34 3.43
CA ARG A 87 -3.99 11.46 2.92
C ARG A 87 -2.75 10.98 2.15
N ARG A 88 -2.13 9.89 2.60
CA ARG A 88 -0.94 9.29 1.98
C ARG A 88 -1.01 7.76 2.06
N LEU A 89 -0.56 7.12 1.00
CA LEU A 89 -0.21 5.71 0.97
C LEU A 89 1.30 5.62 0.66
N LEU A 90 2.06 4.95 1.51
CA LEU A 90 3.49 4.74 1.31
C LEU A 90 3.73 3.29 0.89
N LEU A 91 4.16 3.06 -0.34
CA LEU A 91 4.54 1.76 -0.87
C LEU A 91 6.06 1.60 -0.75
N MET A 92 6.47 0.87 0.26
CA MET A 92 7.89 0.59 0.52
C MET A 92 8.35 -0.58 -0.35
N THR A 93 9.45 -0.38 -1.06
CA THR A 93 9.98 -1.36 -2.02
C THR A 93 11.52 -1.43 -1.92
N ASN A 94 12.15 -2.11 -2.86
CA ASN A 94 13.61 -2.23 -2.96
C ASN A 94 14.22 -1.33 -4.05
N VAL A 95 13.48 -0.32 -4.51
CA VAL A 95 13.94 0.70 -5.45
C VAL A 95 13.62 2.08 -4.89
N GLU A 96 14.38 3.10 -5.32
CA GLU A 96 14.24 4.47 -4.79
C GLU A 96 12.88 5.11 -5.09
N GLY A 97 12.24 4.70 -6.18
CA GLY A 97 10.99 5.21 -6.70
C GLY A 97 10.90 4.97 -8.21
N VAL A 98 10.19 5.83 -8.92
CA VAL A 98 10.15 5.83 -10.39
C VAL A 98 11.37 6.58 -10.91
N LEU A 99 12.12 5.95 -11.80
CA LEU A 99 13.32 6.51 -12.40
C LEU A 99 13.04 6.96 -13.86
N ASP A 100 13.69 8.02 -14.30
CA ASP A 100 13.67 8.45 -15.69
C ASP A 100 14.59 7.60 -16.58
N LYS A 101 14.74 8.01 -17.87
CA LYS A 101 15.61 7.34 -18.86
C LYS A 101 17.09 7.38 -18.46
N GLU A 102 17.52 8.40 -17.72
CA GLU A 102 18.88 8.58 -17.20
C GLU A 102 19.07 7.92 -15.82
N LYS A 103 18.09 7.13 -15.35
CA LYS A 103 18.05 6.48 -14.02
C LYS A 103 18.07 7.45 -12.84
N LYS A 104 17.60 8.68 -13.04
CA LYS A 104 17.41 9.66 -11.97
C LYS A 104 16.03 9.50 -11.37
N LEU A 105 15.93 9.69 -10.05
CA LEU A 105 14.67 9.64 -9.33
C LEU A 105 13.74 10.79 -9.75
N ILE A 106 12.52 10.46 -10.10
CA ILE A 106 11.45 11.43 -10.34
C ILE A 106 10.74 11.69 -9.00
N ALA A 107 10.88 12.91 -8.45
CA ALA A 107 10.32 13.24 -7.15
C ALA A 107 8.78 13.27 -7.17
N GLU A 108 8.19 13.75 -8.26
CA GLU A 108 6.73 13.80 -8.43
C GLU A 108 6.34 13.49 -9.86
N ILE A 109 5.26 12.70 -10.03
CA ILE A 109 4.80 12.27 -11.34
C ILE A 109 3.28 12.24 -11.40
N THR A 110 2.73 12.72 -12.53
CA THR A 110 1.28 12.72 -12.80
C THR A 110 0.83 11.45 -13.53
N TYR A 111 -0.49 11.20 -13.50
CA TYR A 111 -1.12 10.09 -14.21
C TYR A 111 -0.74 10.04 -15.69
N SER A 112 -0.84 11.18 -16.40
CA SER A 112 -0.54 11.25 -17.84
C SER A 112 0.92 10.91 -18.15
N LYS A 113 1.86 11.39 -17.32
CA LYS A 113 3.28 11.11 -17.51
C LYS A 113 3.62 9.65 -17.24
N ILE A 114 2.94 9.02 -16.29
CA ILE A 114 3.09 7.58 -16.04
C ILE A 114 2.68 6.76 -17.26
N LEU A 115 1.52 7.06 -17.89
CA LEU A 115 1.06 6.35 -19.08
C LEU A 115 2.03 6.48 -20.25
N GLU A 116 2.61 7.69 -20.46
CA GLU A 116 3.67 7.91 -21.44
C GLU A 116 4.90 7.04 -21.16
N MET A 117 5.36 7.02 -19.90
CA MET A 117 6.54 6.24 -19.50
C MET A 117 6.34 4.73 -19.59
N ILE A 118 5.11 4.24 -19.40
CA ILE A 118 4.76 2.82 -19.64
C ILE A 118 4.82 2.54 -21.14
N LYS A 119 4.23 3.40 -21.99
CA LYS A 119 4.25 3.27 -23.44
C LYS A 119 5.67 3.29 -24.00
N ASP A 120 6.54 4.12 -23.44
CA ASP A 120 7.95 4.26 -23.81
C ASP A 120 8.85 3.17 -23.19
N GLU A 121 8.26 2.15 -22.54
CA GLU A 121 8.96 1.04 -21.87
C GLU A 121 9.99 1.48 -20.81
N ILE A 122 9.83 2.68 -20.21
CA ILE A 122 10.67 3.17 -19.11
C ILE A 122 10.21 2.52 -17.78
N ILE A 123 8.90 2.43 -17.60
CA ILE A 123 8.29 1.71 -16.46
C ILE A 123 7.94 0.31 -16.93
N THR A 124 8.61 -0.70 -16.38
CA THR A 124 8.48 -2.10 -16.79
C THR A 124 8.44 -3.06 -15.60
N GLY A 125 8.15 -4.34 -15.87
CA GLY A 125 8.29 -5.44 -14.92
C GLY A 125 7.53 -5.25 -13.62
N GLY A 126 8.19 -5.52 -12.49
CA GLY A 126 7.61 -5.45 -11.14
C GLY A 126 7.17 -4.06 -10.67
N MET A 127 7.52 -2.98 -11.39
CA MET A 127 7.03 -1.64 -11.10
C MET A 127 5.59 -1.43 -11.57
N ILE A 128 5.17 -2.08 -12.66
CA ILE A 128 3.82 -1.92 -13.23
C ILE A 128 2.70 -2.22 -12.21
N PRO A 129 2.70 -3.33 -11.46
CA PRO A 129 1.67 -3.58 -10.44
C PRO A 129 1.60 -2.49 -9.37
N LYS A 130 2.74 -1.95 -8.93
CA LYS A 130 2.80 -0.87 -7.94
C LYS A 130 2.22 0.43 -8.48
N ILE A 131 2.56 0.76 -9.71
CA ILE A 131 2.01 1.92 -10.42
C ILE A 131 0.50 1.77 -10.57
N ASN A 132 0.00 0.62 -11.01
CA ASN A 132 -1.43 0.37 -11.16
C ASN A 132 -2.17 0.53 -9.82
N THR A 133 -1.64 -0.02 -8.73
CA THR A 133 -2.20 0.18 -7.38
C THR A 133 -2.17 1.65 -6.97
N SER A 134 -1.11 2.38 -7.31
CA SER A 134 -0.98 3.81 -7.00
C SER A 134 -2.02 4.64 -7.75
N LEU A 135 -2.14 4.44 -9.07
CA LEU A 135 -3.11 5.14 -9.91
C LEU A 135 -4.56 4.84 -9.49
N ASP A 136 -4.89 3.57 -9.24
CA ASP A 136 -6.21 3.19 -8.75
C ASP A 136 -6.51 3.84 -7.38
N SER A 137 -5.52 3.94 -6.51
CA SER A 137 -5.68 4.56 -5.19
C SER A 137 -5.92 6.07 -5.29
N VAL A 138 -5.15 6.79 -6.11
CA VAL A 138 -5.33 8.23 -6.36
C VAL A 138 -6.69 8.51 -7.01
N ASN A 139 -7.05 7.76 -8.05
CA ASN A 139 -8.33 7.92 -8.75
C ASN A 139 -9.54 7.67 -7.84
N LYS A 140 -9.36 6.91 -6.76
CA LYS A 140 -10.41 6.60 -5.78
C LYS A 140 -10.28 7.39 -4.46
N GLY A 141 -9.59 8.53 -4.48
CA GLY A 141 -9.63 9.54 -3.42
C GLY A 141 -8.46 9.57 -2.45
N VAL A 142 -7.45 8.69 -2.58
CA VAL A 142 -6.19 8.86 -1.84
C VAL A 142 -5.45 10.06 -2.39
N LYS A 143 -5.08 11.05 -1.53
CA LYS A 143 -4.53 12.34 -1.98
C LYS A 143 -3.10 12.26 -2.52
N GLY A 144 -2.42 11.17 -2.32
CA GLY A 144 -1.12 10.89 -2.91
C GLY A 144 -0.57 9.53 -2.50
N VAL A 145 0.12 8.89 -3.42
CA VAL A 145 0.82 7.63 -3.16
C VAL A 145 2.31 7.88 -3.36
N VAL A 146 3.14 7.40 -2.45
CA VAL A 146 4.59 7.50 -2.56
C VAL A 146 5.18 6.10 -2.71
N ILE A 147 5.99 5.91 -3.75
CA ILE A 147 6.83 4.72 -3.92
C ILE A 147 8.23 5.07 -3.47
N MET A 148 8.79 4.32 -2.50
CA MET A 148 10.09 4.64 -1.92
C MET A 148 10.87 3.40 -1.48
N ASP A 149 12.20 3.56 -1.32
CA ASP A 149 13.08 2.49 -0.85
C ASP A 149 12.94 2.26 0.66
N GLY A 150 12.34 1.13 1.03
CA GLY A 150 12.18 0.72 2.42
C GLY A 150 13.46 0.22 3.10
N ARG A 151 14.57 0.03 2.37
CA ARG A 151 15.86 -0.42 2.91
C ARG A 151 16.69 0.73 3.45
N LYS A 152 16.40 1.97 3.03
CA LYS A 152 17.09 3.17 3.52
C LYS A 152 16.69 3.42 4.98
N ASN A 153 17.68 3.70 5.82
CA ASN A 153 17.42 4.01 7.23
C ASN A 153 16.52 5.25 7.35
N HIS A 154 15.53 5.17 8.23
CA HIS A 154 14.60 6.26 8.51
C HIS A 154 13.80 6.76 7.29
N SER A 155 13.61 5.91 6.26
CA SER A 155 12.94 6.31 5.02
C SER A 155 11.56 6.92 5.25
N ILE A 156 10.72 6.33 6.11
CA ILE A 156 9.40 6.88 6.44
C ILE A 156 9.52 8.27 7.09
N LEU A 157 10.45 8.46 8.02
CA LEU A 157 10.65 9.76 8.68
C LEU A 157 11.12 10.82 7.68
N ASN A 158 12.07 10.46 6.82
CA ASN A 158 12.57 11.36 5.80
C ASN A 158 11.47 11.74 4.80
N GLU A 159 10.62 10.78 4.39
CA GLU A 159 9.50 11.06 3.48
C GLU A 159 8.45 12.00 4.11
N ILE A 160 8.12 11.80 5.41
CA ILE A 160 7.03 12.53 6.05
C ILE A 160 7.47 13.91 6.56
N PHE A 161 8.72 14.05 7.02
CA PHE A 161 9.22 15.23 7.74
C PHE A 161 10.23 16.07 6.96
N SER A 162 10.61 15.71 5.73
CA SER A 162 11.42 16.58 4.87
C SER A 162 10.55 17.29 3.82
N ASP A 163 11.02 18.42 3.34
CA ASP A 163 10.28 19.24 2.36
C ASP A 163 10.18 18.57 0.98
N THR A 164 11.18 17.77 0.61
CA THR A 164 11.29 17.16 -0.73
C THR A 164 10.88 15.69 -0.78
N GLY A 165 10.74 15.02 0.39
CA GLY A 165 10.59 13.56 0.43
C GLY A 165 11.83 12.81 -0.05
N ILE A 166 11.72 11.49 -0.19
CA ILE A 166 12.81 10.62 -0.68
C ILE A 166 12.38 9.64 -1.76
N GLY A 167 11.10 9.59 -2.06
CA GLY A 167 10.50 8.69 -3.05
C GLY A 167 9.89 9.44 -4.22
N THR A 168 9.04 8.73 -4.97
CA THR A 168 8.22 9.31 -6.03
C THR A 168 6.80 9.51 -5.57
N LEU A 169 6.34 10.73 -5.50
CA LEU A 169 4.95 11.09 -5.25
C LEU A 169 4.11 10.97 -6.53
N ILE A 170 3.03 10.21 -6.46
CA ILE A 170 2.01 10.06 -7.51
C ILE A 170 0.74 10.75 -7.03
N ARG A 171 0.24 11.70 -7.84
CA ARG A 171 -1.02 12.43 -7.57
C ARG A 171 -1.70 12.93 -8.83
#